data_2eae666694456f1eb636c897b86b614a
#
_entry.id   2eae666694456f1eb636c897b86b614a
#
_cell.length_a   1.000
_cell.length_b   1.000
_cell.length_c   1.000
_cell.angle_alpha   90.00
_cell.angle_beta   90.00
_cell.angle_gamma   90.00
#
_symmetry.space_group_name_H-M   'P 1'
#
loop_
_entity.id
_entity.type
_entity.pdbx_description
1 polymer ?
#
loop_
_entity_poly.entity_id
_entity_poly.type
_entity_poly.pdbx_seq_one_letter_code
_entity_poly.pdbx_strand_id
1 'polypeptide(L)'
;MKNLFFLLVANMLLLSCTAQKSAPLVLDPAFDPIRTSTLNERYEKALRDLAAMPNSAEKFAVDGFNYLEWAIDGKFVDAGKTAEAKQAFLAGVKADSLFPLNYVGLGQIEMREGNGGKADTYFAKARGIVDNKKNKASKYLKYTTYIAIAAANIAEDAKNLGAAKQALDALAEVEIENTAIRLQLGLTLGDYQSFKEINNQSPAISEYNKCLEIDSKYVPALYRKAKLYRGAKNNDEALKFFNEAIATDPTFAPSYREKAELLKDRGQFEEAIAAYAKYLELNNSCRVQQRYASFFYLTKNYDRAITEVTAAIPCNPDNHTLNRVLGYSFLELKNFADAKNYMDIYFARQEVKNQDVSDYVNYSKICIGLGQDSAAISYLEKAIALFPDYTDGYNEIATIYTNKAIASKGKENEALRIKLYSKAADWYEKKMVKLGADAKDQFIQGQMYYFSQQYVIADTTFRRSAVRYPEAWFWVGKCQNKIDLAAVTETSPAKGLAKPFYEKGIILVGQDPAVIEKNKKNLAEAYQYLGLYYGNIGDINCSKSAWNKVLQLDPTNKIANQLLVTPETLDAELLAAPGDCPLVVYPEVPKESTEGN
;
A
#
# COMPACT_ATOMS: atom_id res chain seq x y z
N MET A 1 10.16 4.03 12.73
CA MET A 1 9.05 4.76 12.08
C MET A 1 9.50 5.86 11.10
N LYS A 2 10.59 6.59 11.29
CA LYS A 2 11.04 7.62 10.32
C LYS A 2 11.69 7.03 9.04
N ASN A 3 12.37 5.90 9.11
CA ASN A 3 13.04 5.29 7.95
C ASN A 3 12.10 4.45 7.04
N LEU A 4 10.99 3.93 7.58
CA LEU A 4 10.00 3.20 6.78
C LEU A 4 9.13 4.14 5.94
N PHE A 5 8.90 5.36 6.44
CA PHE A 5 8.14 6.39 5.71
C PHE A 5 8.92 6.93 4.50
N PHE A 6 10.27 6.99 4.59
CA PHE A 6 11.12 7.43 3.49
C PHE A 6 11.22 6.39 2.36
N LEU A 7 11.23 5.10 2.67
CA LEU A 7 11.22 4.02 1.66
C LEU A 7 9.86 3.90 0.94
N LEU A 8 8.75 4.11 1.66
CA LEU A 8 7.40 4.13 1.06
C LEU A 8 7.18 5.37 0.18
N VAL A 9 7.72 6.52 0.56
CA VAL A 9 7.63 7.76 -0.24
C VAL A 9 8.56 7.69 -1.46
N ALA A 10 9.75 7.10 -1.33
CA ALA A 10 10.65 6.89 -2.47
C ALA A 10 10.06 5.88 -3.48
N ASN A 11 9.42 4.79 -3.02
CA ASN A 11 8.71 3.86 -3.91
C ASN A 11 7.43 4.46 -4.51
N MET A 12 6.70 5.35 -3.80
CA MET A 12 5.57 6.06 -4.40
C MET A 12 6.00 7.12 -5.43
N LEU A 13 7.17 7.76 -5.26
CA LEU A 13 7.71 8.71 -6.23
C LEU A 13 8.28 8.01 -7.47
N LEU A 14 8.86 6.82 -7.33
CA LEU A 14 9.27 5.97 -8.45
C LEU A 14 8.07 5.39 -9.20
N LEU A 15 6.91 5.24 -8.56
CA LEU A 15 5.68 4.67 -9.12
C LEU A 15 4.88 5.65 -9.99
N SER A 16 5.12 6.96 -9.90
CA SER A 16 4.49 7.96 -10.77
C SER A 16 5.31 8.28 -12.03
N CYS A 17 6.55 7.80 -12.12
CA CYS A 17 7.45 8.03 -13.26
C CYS A 17 7.45 6.91 -14.29
N THR A 18 6.66 5.84 -14.10
CA THR A 18 6.62 4.74 -15.07
C THR A 18 5.93 5.17 -16.36
N ALA A 19 6.66 5.07 -17.43
CA ALA A 19 6.27 5.27 -18.81
C ALA A 19 5.80 6.70 -19.15
N GLN A 20 6.72 7.62 -19.06
CA GLN A 20 6.61 8.83 -19.86
C GLN A 20 6.68 8.42 -21.33
N LYS A 21 5.55 8.55 -22.06
CA LYS A 21 5.52 8.22 -23.47
C LYS A 21 6.57 9.01 -24.22
N SER A 22 7.31 8.36 -25.09
CA SER A 22 8.29 9.02 -25.96
C SER A 22 7.67 10.16 -26.76
N ALA A 23 8.45 11.19 -27.03
CA ALA A 23 7.99 12.27 -27.90
C ALA A 23 7.68 11.72 -29.31
N PRO A 24 6.63 12.23 -29.97
CA PRO A 24 6.28 11.77 -31.32
C PRO A 24 7.46 12.02 -32.28
N LEU A 25 7.79 11.02 -33.07
CA LEU A 25 8.84 11.11 -34.07
C LEU A 25 8.39 11.97 -35.26
N VAL A 26 9.29 12.79 -35.80
CA VAL A 26 9.01 13.54 -37.03
C VAL A 26 9.31 12.65 -38.23
N LEU A 27 8.26 12.13 -38.82
CA LEU A 27 8.26 11.25 -40.00
C LEU A 27 7.45 11.88 -41.13
N ASP A 28 7.24 11.13 -42.23
CA ASP A 28 6.39 11.55 -43.32
C ASP A 28 5.02 12.01 -42.78
N PRO A 29 4.49 13.18 -43.19
CA PRO A 29 3.19 13.69 -42.78
C PRO A 29 2.03 12.72 -43.00
N ALA A 30 2.16 11.77 -43.94
CA ALA A 30 1.16 10.72 -44.15
C ALA A 30 0.93 9.85 -42.90
N PHE A 31 1.88 9.78 -41.99
CA PHE A 31 1.77 9.05 -40.71
C PHE A 31 1.24 9.91 -39.56
N ASP A 32 1.03 11.22 -39.74
CA ASP A 32 0.57 12.11 -38.65
C ASP A 32 -0.76 11.68 -38.01
N PRO A 33 -1.80 11.28 -38.77
CA PRO A 33 -3.05 10.82 -38.17
C PRO A 33 -2.86 9.55 -37.34
N ILE A 34 -1.93 8.69 -37.74
CA ILE A 34 -1.61 7.43 -37.03
C ILE A 34 -0.86 7.72 -35.74
N ARG A 35 0.17 8.58 -35.81
CA ARG A 35 0.89 9.04 -34.61
C ARG A 35 -0.03 9.75 -33.62
N THR A 36 -0.95 10.57 -34.11
CA THR A 36 -1.99 11.19 -33.30
C THR A 36 -2.88 10.14 -32.64
N SER A 37 -3.25 9.08 -33.35
CA SER A 37 -4.01 7.97 -32.77
C SER A 37 -3.22 7.27 -31.65
N THR A 38 -1.93 6.99 -31.85
CA THR A 38 -1.04 6.40 -30.82
C THR A 38 -0.90 7.31 -29.60
N LEU A 39 -0.68 8.62 -29.80
CA LEU A 39 -0.61 9.60 -28.71
C LEU A 39 -1.91 9.70 -27.90
N ASN A 40 -3.05 9.50 -28.56
CA ASN A 40 -4.37 9.46 -27.94
C ASN A 40 -4.73 8.08 -27.38
N GLU A 41 -3.77 7.16 -27.31
CA GLU A 41 -3.92 5.80 -26.79
C GLU A 41 -4.91 4.93 -27.62
N ARG A 42 -5.20 5.32 -28.86
CA ARG A 42 -6.09 4.59 -29.80
C ARG A 42 -5.28 3.60 -30.64
N TYR A 43 -4.62 2.67 -29.97
CA TYR A 43 -3.64 1.77 -30.59
C TYR A 43 -4.22 0.89 -31.69
N GLU A 44 -5.42 0.31 -31.46
CA GLU A 44 -6.11 -0.52 -32.48
C GLU A 44 -6.53 0.30 -33.69
N LYS A 45 -6.90 1.57 -33.49
CA LYS A 45 -7.18 2.48 -34.60
C LYS A 45 -5.91 2.76 -35.39
N ALA A 46 -4.81 3.06 -34.74
CA ALA A 46 -3.51 3.26 -35.37
C ALA A 46 -3.12 2.05 -36.25
N LEU A 47 -3.31 0.82 -35.76
CA LEU A 47 -3.05 -0.40 -36.53
C LEU A 47 -3.95 -0.55 -37.75
N ARG A 48 -5.24 -0.25 -37.59
CA ARG A 48 -6.16 -0.30 -38.77
C ARG A 48 -5.77 0.71 -39.85
N ASP A 49 -5.40 1.91 -39.45
CA ASP A 49 -4.96 2.96 -40.38
C ASP A 49 -3.62 2.57 -41.04
N LEU A 50 -2.68 1.99 -40.30
CA LEU A 50 -1.42 1.44 -40.82
C LEU A 50 -1.65 0.30 -41.82
N ALA A 51 -2.63 -0.57 -41.58
CA ALA A 51 -2.90 -1.70 -42.45
C ALA A 51 -3.28 -1.25 -43.90
N ALA A 52 -3.84 -0.07 -44.05
CA ALA A 52 -4.20 0.51 -45.36
C ALA A 52 -3.00 1.14 -46.10
N MET A 53 -1.84 1.31 -45.42
CA MET A 53 -0.67 1.95 -46.03
C MET A 53 0.26 0.94 -46.72
N PRO A 54 1.00 1.36 -47.75
CA PRO A 54 2.02 0.52 -48.40
C PRO A 54 3.10 0.08 -47.41
N ASN A 55 3.61 -1.12 -47.57
CA ASN A 55 4.72 -1.59 -46.76
C ASN A 55 6.00 -0.79 -47.04
N SER A 56 6.56 -0.21 -46.02
CA SER A 56 7.82 0.52 -46.03
C SER A 56 8.54 0.36 -44.68
N ALA A 57 9.84 0.62 -44.67
CA ALA A 57 10.60 0.59 -43.40
C ALA A 57 10.07 1.61 -42.37
N GLU A 58 9.56 2.74 -42.86
CA GLU A 58 8.94 3.78 -42.04
C GLU A 58 7.62 3.33 -41.44
N LYS A 59 6.72 2.71 -42.28
CA LYS A 59 5.48 2.11 -41.79
C LYS A 59 5.75 1.12 -40.64
N PHE A 60 6.72 0.23 -40.82
CA PHE A 60 7.07 -0.76 -39.80
C PHE A 60 7.67 -0.13 -38.56
N ALA A 61 8.40 1.00 -38.67
CA ALA A 61 8.85 1.75 -37.51
C ALA A 61 7.67 2.35 -36.72
N VAL A 62 6.71 2.97 -37.39
CA VAL A 62 5.50 3.52 -36.75
C VAL A 62 4.68 2.41 -36.08
N ASP A 63 4.54 1.28 -36.73
CA ASP A 63 3.85 0.09 -36.21
C ASP A 63 4.54 -0.43 -34.94
N GLY A 64 5.85 -0.60 -34.99
CA GLY A 64 6.65 -1.05 -33.83
C GLY A 64 6.54 -0.09 -32.64
N PHE A 65 6.62 1.22 -32.85
CA PHE A 65 6.46 2.20 -31.78
C PHE A 65 5.03 2.23 -31.24
N ASN A 66 3.99 2.03 -32.07
CA ASN A 66 2.62 1.89 -31.60
C ASN A 66 2.46 0.68 -30.65
N TYR A 67 3.04 -0.46 -30.99
CA TYR A 67 3.05 -1.64 -30.11
C TYR A 67 3.86 -1.42 -28.82
N LEU A 68 5.01 -0.71 -28.87
CA LEU A 68 5.78 -0.38 -27.67
C LEU A 68 5.01 0.48 -26.68
N GLU A 69 4.29 1.49 -27.18
CA GLU A 69 3.43 2.34 -26.35
C GLU A 69 2.23 1.56 -25.82
N TRP A 70 1.64 0.68 -26.65
CA TRP A 70 0.52 -0.17 -26.22
C TRP A 70 0.92 -1.19 -25.16
N ALA A 71 2.16 -1.71 -25.21
CA ALA A 71 2.66 -2.70 -24.25
C ALA A 71 2.68 -2.19 -22.82
N ILE A 72 2.69 -0.87 -22.61
CA ILE A 72 2.80 -0.28 -21.26
C ILE A 72 1.40 -0.10 -20.65
N ASP A 73 1.15 -0.76 -19.53
CA ASP A 73 -0.04 -0.63 -18.72
C ASP A 73 0.30 -0.41 -17.23
N GLY A 74 0.47 0.84 -16.86
CA GLY A 74 0.91 1.21 -15.51
C GLY A 74 2.29 0.61 -15.21
N LYS A 75 2.35 -0.36 -14.27
CA LYS A 75 3.58 -1.07 -13.91
C LYS A 75 3.86 -2.32 -14.76
N PHE A 76 2.86 -2.77 -15.53
CA PHE A 76 2.96 -4.00 -16.29
C PHE A 76 3.37 -3.73 -17.72
N VAL A 77 4.25 -4.58 -18.26
CA VAL A 77 4.63 -4.58 -19.65
C VAL A 77 4.08 -5.85 -20.29
N ASP A 78 3.24 -5.69 -21.32
CA ASP A 78 2.71 -6.79 -22.10
C ASP A 78 3.81 -7.37 -22.98
N ALA A 79 4.27 -8.56 -22.63
CA ALA A 79 5.32 -9.26 -23.37
C ALA A 79 4.89 -9.62 -24.79
N GLY A 80 3.60 -9.92 -25.02
CA GLY A 80 3.05 -10.19 -26.34
C GLY A 80 3.14 -8.97 -27.25
N LYS A 81 2.74 -7.80 -26.75
CA LYS A 81 2.84 -6.54 -27.49
C LYS A 81 4.31 -6.13 -27.73
N THR A 82 5.19 -6.39 -26.79
CA THR A 82 6.64 -6.18 -27.00
C THR A 82 7.19 -7.10 -28.08
N ALA A 83 6.74 -8.35 -28.16
CA ALA A 83 7.13 -9.28 -29.23
C ALA A 83 6.60 -8.84 -30.60
N GLU A 84 5.36 -8.34 -30.68
CA GLU A 84 4.76 -7.75 -31.90
C GLU A 84 5.59 -6.54 -32.36
N ALA A 85 5.97 -5.64 -31.44
CA ALA A 85 6.86 -4.52 -31.74
C ALA A 85 8.20 -4.98 -32.34
N LYS A 86 8.81 -6.00 -31.75
CA LYS A 86 10.09 -6.58 -32.24
C LYS A 86 9.95 -7.11 -33.65
N GLN A 87 8.86 -7.81 -33.96
CA GLN A 87 8.58 -8.31 -35.30
C GLN A 87 8.42 -7.18 -36.32
N ALA A 88 7.68 -6.11 -35.97
CA ALA A 88 7.50 -4.96 -36.83
C ALA A 88 8.85 -4.29 -37.15
N PHE A 89 9.70 -4.02 -36.14
CA PHE A 89 11.01 -3.42 -36.39
C PHE A 89 11.93 -4.32 -37.23
N LEU A 90 11.92 -5.64 -37.02
CA LEU A 90 12.68 -6.58 -37.83
C LEU A 90 12.19 -6.60 -39.29
N ALA A 91 10.87 -6.53 -39.52
CA ALA A 91 10.31 -6.37 -40.86
C ALA A 91 10.75 -5.05 -41.52
N GLY A 92 10.81 -3.97 -40.73
CA GLY A 92 11.32 -2.68 -41.18
C GLY A 92 12.79 -2.72 -41.58
N VAL A 93 13.65 -3.38 -40.79
CA VAL A 93 15.08 -3.60 -41.14
C VAL A 93 15.22 -4.42 -42.44
N LYS A 94 14.32 -5.40 -42.64
CA LYS A 94 14.31 -6.21 -43.88
C LYS A 94 13.85 -5.40 -45.09
N ALA A 95 12.89 -4.48 -44.88
CA ALA A 95 12.37 -3.63 -45.96
C ALA A 95 13.41 -2.58 -46.44
N ASP A 96 14.09 -1.94 -45.46
CA ASP A 96 15.21 -1.04 -45.74
C ASP A 96 16.20 -1.04 -44.53
N SER A 97 17.36 -1.64 -44.75
CA SER A 97 18.41 -1.73 -43.72
C SER A 97 19.13 -0.40 -43.45
N LEU A 98 18.83 0.65 -44.21
CA LEU A 98 19.37 2.01 -44.02
C LEU A 98 18.33 2.94 -43.36
N PHE A 99 17.15 2.45 -42.99
CA PHE A 99 16.18 3.25 -42.23
C PHE A 99 16.46 3.12 -40.71
N PRO A 100 16.96 4.17 -40.05
CA PRO A 100 17.57 4.06 -38.71
C PRO A 100 16.59 3.79 -37.59
N LEU A 101 15.32 4.23 -37.69
CA LEU A 101 14.37 4.19 -36.57
C LEU A 101 13.97 2.77 -36.18
N ASN A 102 14.02 1.80 -37.11
CA ASN A 102 13.82 0.40 -36.77
C ASN A 102 14.90 -0.14 -35.82
N TYR A 103 16.15 0.29 -35.97
CA TYR A 103 17.22 -0.06 -35.04
C TYR A 103 17.04 0.64 -33.69
N VAL A 104 16.56 1.88 -33.67
CA VAL A 104 16.22 2.57 -32.41
C VAL A 104 15.17 1.78 -31.63
N GLY A 105 14.09 1.33 -32.30
CA GLY A 105 13.05 0.52 -31.67
C GLY A 105 13.58 -0.83 -31.15
N LEU A 106 14.45 -1.52 -31.93
CA LEU A 106 15.11 -2.75 -31.46
C LEU A 106 15.99 -2.48 -30.24
N GLY A 107 16.74 -1.37 -30.23
CA GLY A 107 17.54 -0.96 -29.08
C GLY A 107 16.69 -0.71 -27.83
N GLN A 108 15.56 -0.05 -28.00
CA GLN A 108 14.61 0.19 -26.90
C GLN A 108 14.07 -1.13 -26.31
N ILE A 109 13.73 -2.11 -27.16
CA ILE A 109 13.28 -3.43 -26.70
C ILE A 109 14.40 -4.14 -25.91
N GLU A 110 15.62 -4.14 -26.40
CA GLU A 110 16.75 -4.78 -25.70
C GLU A 110 17.02 -4.10 -24.35
N MET A 111 16.82 -2.78 -24.22
CA MET A 111 16.87 -2.09 -22.92
C MET A 111 15.77 -2.58 -21.98
N ARG A 112 14.55 -2.69 -22.48
CA ARG A 112 13.39 -3.22 -21.72
C ARG A 112 13.62 -4.65 -21.22
N GLU A 113 14.29 -5.46 -22.05
CA GLU A 113 14.69 -6.84 -21.72
C GLU A 113 15.95 -6.92 -20.82
N GLY A 114 16.57 -5.79 -20.46
CA GLY A 114 17.77 -5.73 -19.62
C GLY A 114 19.10 -5.97 -20.37
N ASN A 115 19.08 -6.00 -21.69
CA ASN A 115 20.22 -6.32 -22.56
C ASN A 115 20.97 -5.04 -23.03
N GLY A 116 21.44 -4.19 -22.13
CA GLY A 116 22.03 -2.88 -22.44
C GLY A 116 23.12 -2.90 -23.52
N GLY A 117 24.03 -3.88 -23.51
CA GLY A 117 25.09 -3.98 -24.52
C GLY A 117 24.57 -4.23 -25.95
N LYS A 118 23.47 -4.99 -26.09
CA LYS A 118 22.83 -5.15 -27.41
C LYS A 118 22.08 -3.89 -27.81
N ALA A 119 21.43 -3.22 -26.86
CA ALA A 119 20.78 -1.94 -27.10
C ALA A 119 21.77 -0.91 -27.66
N ASP A 120 22.94 -0.77 -27.03
CA ASP A 120 24.01 0.12 -27.49
C ASP A 120 24.47 -0.21 -28.90
N THR A 121 24.55 -1.50 -29.26
CA THR A 121 24.89 -1.95 -30.62
C THR A 121 23.85 -1.47 -31.64
N TYR A 122 22.57 -1.58 -31.34
CA TYR A 122 21.49 -1.09 -32.20
C TYR A 122 21.50 0.44 -32.32
N PHE A 123 21.67 1.16 -31.22
CA PHE A 123 21.75 2.63 -31.23
C PHE A 123 22.99 3.12 -32.00
N ALA A 124 24.15 2.46 -31.83
CA ALA A 124 25.34 2.77 -32.60
C ALA A 124 25.11 2.54 -34.11
N LYS A 125 24.41 1.48 -34.50
CA LYS A 125 24.03 1.22 -35.89
C LYS A 125 23.11 2.30 -36.44
N ALA A 126 22.10 2.73 -35.70
CA ALA A 126 21.21 3.81 -36.11
C ALA A 126 21.98 5.13 -36.31
N ARG A 127 22.87 5.51 -35.39
CA ARG A 127 23.79 6.66 -35.56
C ARG A 127 24.67 6.53 -36.78
N GLY A 128 25.33 5.37 -36.94
CA GLY A 128 26.21 5.11 -38.06
C GLY A 128 25.54 5.24 -39.42
N ILE A 129 24.25 4.93 -39.53
CA ILE A 129 23.48 5.13 -40.76
C ILE A 129 23.35 6.62 -41.07
N VAL A 130 22.95 7.45 -40.13
CA VAL A 130 22.66 8.89 -40.35
C VAL A 130 23.91 9.76 -40.39
N ASP A 131 25.01 9.31 -39.78
CA ASP A 131 26.30 10.02 -39.80
C ASP A 131 27.16 9.69 -41.03
N ASN A 132 26.86 8.59 -41.70
CA ASN A 132 27.59 8.22 -42.92
C ASN A 132 27.11 9.04 -44.13
N LYS A 133 27.92 9.98 -44.55
CA LYS A 133 27.64 10.87 -45.69
C LYS A 133 27.28 10.12 -46.98
N LYS A 134 27.76 8.88 -47.15
CA LYS A 134 27.46 8.05 -48.34
C LYS A 134 25.99 7.63 -48.39
N ASN A 135 25.33 7.50 -47.24
CA ASN A 135 23.91 7.10 -47.18
C ASN A 135 22.95 8.23 -47.54
N LYS A 136 23.44 9.46 -47.68
CA LYS A 136 22.61 10.64 -48.02
C LYS A 136 21.36 10.82 -47.18
N ALA A 137 21.42 10.43 -45.90
CA ALA A 137 20.33 10.65 -44.95
C ALA A 137 20.02 12.15 -44.84
N SER A 138 18.71 12.51 -44.82
CA SER A 138 18.31 13.90 -44.66
C SER A 138 18.74 14.43 -43.27
N LYS A 139 19.02 15.74 -43.19
CA LYS A 139 19.31 16.38 -41.90
C LYS A 139 18.19 16.12 -40.89
N TYR A 140 16.96 16.07 -41.35
CA TYR A 140 15.78 15.84 -40.50
C TYR A 140 15.71 14.40 -39.98
N LEU A 141 16.01 13.42 -40.82
CA LEU A 141 16.10 12.01 -40.38
C LEU A 141 17.23 11.83 -39.34
N LYS A 142 18.36 12.52 -39.53
CA LYS A 142 19.43 12.53 -38.54
C LYS A 142 18.95 13.08 -37.19
N TYR A 143 18.33 14.25 -37.17
CA TYR A 143 17.84 14.88 -35.93
C TYR A 143 16.80 14.01 -35.24
N THR A 144 15.83 13.50 -35.98
CA THR A 144 14.79 12.59 -35.47
C THR A 144 15.41 11.32 -34.86
N THR A 145 16.45 10.76 -35.51
CA THR A 145 17.13 9.57 -35.00
C THR A 145 17.82 9.82 -33.66
N TYR A 146 18.53 10.93 -33.51
CA TYR A 146 19.16 11.28 -32.24
C TYR A 146 18.14 11.54 -31.12
N ILE A 147 17.07 12.26 -31.43
CA ILE A 147 15.96 12.49 -30.49
C ILE A 147 15.32 11.16 -30.09
N ALA A 148 15.09 10.24 -31.03
CA ALA A 148 14.50 8.93 -30.76
C ALA A 148 15.42 8.06 -29.89
N ILE A 149 16.75 8.09 -30.11
CA ILE A 149 17.72 7.39 -29.25
C ILE A 149 17.66 7.96 -27.84
N ALA A 150 17.64 9.28 -27.68
CA ALA A 150 17.51 9.91 -26.36
C ALA A 150 16.21 9.50 -25.68
N ALA A 151 15.08 9.60 -26.39
CA ALA A 151 13.76 9.22 -25.86
C ALA A 151 13.69 7.74 -25.45
N ALA A 152 14.28 6.81 -26.23
CA ALA A 152 14.35 5.39 -25.90
C ALA A 152 15.13 5.14 -24.60
N ASN A 153 16.26 5.83 -24.41
CA ASN A 153 17.08 5.73 -23.20
C ASN A 153 16.42 6.37 -21.97
N ILE A 154 15.50 7.32 -22.14
CA ILE A 154 14.73 7.91 -21.07
C ILE A 154 13.52 7.03 -20.70
N ALA A 155 12.85 6.44 -21.70
CA ALA A 155 11.58 5.70 -21.49
C ALA A 155 11.76 4.40 -20.70
N GLU A 156 12.90 3.73 -20.84
CA GLU A 156 13.14 2.42 -20.19
C GLU A 156 13.88 2.60 -18.85
N ASP A 157 13.19 3.17 -17.87
CA ASP A 157 13.61 3.23 -16.46
C ASP A 157 14.75 4.25 -16.14
N ALA A 158 15.04 5.17 -17.07
CA ALA A 158 16.05 6.23 -16.92
C ALA A 158 17.45 5.75 -16.49
N LYS A 159 17.74 4.46 -16.67
CA LYS A 159 19.02 3.87 -16.24
C LYS A 159 20.21 4.35 -17.08
N ASN A 160 19.94 4.86 -18.27
CA ASN A 160 20.99 5.26 -19.20
C ASN A 160 20.91 6.74 -19.59
N LEU A 161 20.73 7.62 -18.61
CA LEU A 161 20.71 9.07 -18.83
C LEU A 161 22.01 9.60 -19.47
N GLY A 162 23.14 8.90 -19.29
CA GLY A 162 24.39 9.24 -19.96
C GLY A 162 24.29 9.10 -21.49
N ALA A 163 23.71 8.01 -21.99
CA ALA A 163 23.50 7.81 -23.42
C ALA A 163 22.42 8.75 -23.99
N ALA A 164 21.36 9.03 -23.22
CA ALA A 164 20.36 10.03 -23.58
C ALA A 164 21.03 11.41 -23.73
N LYS A 165 21.86 11.82 -22.75
CA LYS A 165 22.59 13.08 -22.80
C LYS A 165 23.51 13.15 -24.03
N GLN A 166 24.27 12.11 -24.32
CA GLN A 166 25.15 12.07 -25.49
C GLN A 166 24.38 12.28 -26.80
N ALA A 167 23.20 11.68 -26.92
CA ALA A 167 22.37 11.87 -28.09
C ALA A 167 21.81 13.31 -28.20
N LEU A 168 21.43 13.91 -27.09
CA LEU A 168 20.93 15.30 -27.05
C LEU A 168 22.06 16.31 -27.28
N ASP A 169 23.25 16.11 -26.72
CA ASP A 169 24.42 16.96 -26.92
C ASP A 169 24.85 17.03 -28.39
N ALA A 170 24.63 15.98 -29.16
CA ALA A 170 24.90 15.96 -30.60
C ALA A 170 24.01 16.96 -31.38
N LEU A 171 22.94 17.45 -30.78
CA LEU A 171 22.01 18.42 -31.34
C LEU A 171 22.09 19.81 -30.68
N ALA A 172 22.88 19.98 -29.64
CA ALA A 172 22.90 21.21 -28.81
C ALA A 172 23.31 22.47 -29.60
N GLU A 173 24.28 22.32 -30.52
CA GLU A 173 24.82 23.43 -31.34
C GLU A 173 24.19 23.48 -32.73
N VAL A 174 23.09 22.71 -32.96
CA VAL A 174 22.48 22.62 -34.28
C VAL A 174 21.29 23.56 -34.38
N GLU A 175 21.33 24.47 -35.33
CA GLU A 175 20.17 25.29 -35.68
C GLU A 175 19.14 24.43 -36.42
N ILE A 176 17.99 24.15 -35.76
CA ILE A 176 16.92 23.32 -36.28
C ILE A 176 15.79 24.25 -36.77
N GLU A 177 15.67 24.40 -38.08
CA GLU A 177 14.63 25.24 -38.70
C GLU A 177 13.22 24.60 -38.59
N ASN A 178 13.13 23.28 -38.62
CA ASN A 178 11.85 22.56 -38.59
C ASN A 178 11.21 22.65 -37.19
N THR A 179 10.07 23.33 -37.12
CA THR A 179 9.32 23.57 -35.87
C THR A 179 8.91 22.28 -35.15
N ALA A 180 8.46 21.25 -35.89
CA ALA A 180 8.05 19.99 -35.28
C ALA A 180 9.23 19.26 -34.63
N ILE A 181 10.42 19.29 -35.26
CA ILE A 181 11.63 18.70 -34.68
C ILE A 181 12.08 19.50 -33.45
N ARG A 182 12.00 20.84 -33.49
CA ARG A 182 12.31 21.69 -32.32
C ARG A 182 11.42 21.38 -31.12
N LEU A 183 10.12 21.25 -31.37
CA LEU A 183 9.15 20.90 -30.32
C LEU A 183 9.43 19.51 -29.74
N GLN A 184 9.75 18.56 -30.60
CA GLN A 184 10.10 17.18 -30.21
C GLN A 184 11.38 17.14 -29.38
N LEU A 185 12.42 17.89 -29.80
CA LEU A 185 13.67 18.03 -29.05
C LEU A 185 13.42 18.66 -27.68
N GLY A 186 12.64 19.75 -27.62
CA GLY A 186 12.29 20.41 -26.36
C GLY A 186 11.53 19.51 -25.39
N LEU A 187 10.57 18.71 -25.88
CA LEU A 187 9.90 17.70 -25.06
C LEU A 187 10.90 16.67 -24.50
N THR A 188 11.79 16.16 -25.36
CA THR A 188 12.76 15.13 -24.94
C THR A 188 13.79 15.69 -23.97
N LEU A 189 14.21 16.96 -24.13
CA LEU A 189 15.05 17.66 -23.16
C LEU A 189 14.33 17.82 -21.81
N GLY A 190 13.07 18.21 -21.82
CA GLY A 190 12.25 18.33 -20.61
C GLY A 190 12.09 16.97 -19.92
N ASP A 191 11.79 15.90 -20.67
CA ASP A 191 11.73 14.55 -20.17
C ASP A 191 13.07 14.11 -19.56
N TYR A 192 14.21 14.39 -20.22
CA TYR A 192 15.55 14.12 -19.68
C TYR A 192 15.80 14.85 -18.34
N GLN A 193 15.48 16.13 -18.26
CA GLN A 193 15.67 16.92 -17.03
C GLN A 193 14.79 16.41 -15.89
N SER A 194 13.56 15.95 -16.18
CA SER A 194 12.66 15.42 -15.17
C SER A 194 13.19 14.18 -14.47
N PHE A 195 13.93 13.34 -15.17
CA PHE A 195 14.58 12.15 -14.61
C PHE A 195 15.95 12.44 -13.99
N LYS A 196 16.69 13.41 -14.55
CA LYS A 196 17.99 13.79 -14.03
C LYS A 196 17.89 14.44 -12.64
N GLU A 197 16.89 15.30 -12.43
CA GLU A 197 16.74 16.08 -11.21
C GLU A 197 15.37 15.85 -10.58
N ILE A 198 15.14 14.65 -10.04
CA ILE A 198 13.84 14.22 -9.47
C ILE A 198 13.34 15.20 -8.39
N ASN A 199 14.22 15.79 -7.61
CA ASN A 199 13.86 16.71 -6.52
C ASN A 199 13.75 18.18 -6.97
N ASN A 200 14.15 18.51 -8.19
CA ASN A 200 14.06 19.85 -8.76
C ASN A 200 13.51 19.79 -10.19
N GLN A 201 12.23 20.01 -10.33
CA GLN A 201 11.54 19.93 -11.63
C GLN A 201 11.62 21.23 -12.45
N SER A 202 12.23 22.30 -11.93
CA SER A 202 12.32 23.60 -12.60
C SER A 202 13.01 23.54 -13.97
N PRO A 203 14.13 22.77 -14.16
CA PRO A 203 14.74 22.65 -15.48
C PRO A 203 13.82 21.99 -16.51
N ALA A 204 13.07 20.95 -16.11
CA ALA A 204 12.12 20.28 -17.01
C ALA A 204 10.97 21.23 -17.40
N ILE A 205 10.41 21.96 -16.43
CA ILE A 205 9.36 22.98 -16.69
C ILE A 205 9.88 24.04 -17.63
N SER A 206 11.14 24.48 -17.49
CA SER A 206 11.76 25.47 -18.39
C SER A 206 11.79 24.97 -19.84
N GLU A 207 12.16 23.71 -20.08
CA GLU A 207 12.19 23.14 -21.44
C GLU A 207 10.77 23.05 -22.04
N TYR A 208 9.78 22.65 -21.24
CA TYR A 208 8.38 22.64 -21.72
C TYR A 208 7.84 24.06 -21.97
N ASN A 209 8.27 25.07 -21.21
CA ASN A 209 7.92 26.48 -21.48
C ASN A 209 8.51 26.94 -22.81
N LYS A 210 9.76 26.58 -23.13
CA LYS A 210 10.34 26.88 -24.46
C LYS A 210 9.53 26.26 -25.61
N CYS A 211 8.96 25.05 -25.42
CA CYS A 211 8.04 24.50 -26.39
C CYS A 211 6.78 25.37 -26.53
N LEU A 212 6.23 25.88 -25.42
CA LEU A 212 5.04 26.73 -25.44
C LEU A 212 5.33 28.15 -25.95
N GLU A 213 6.57 28.62 -25.90
CA GLU A 213 7.01 29.85 -26.57
C GLU A 213 7.04 29.68 -28.11
N ILE A 214 7.39 28.47 -28.59
CA ILE A 214 7.39 28.14 -30.02
C ILE A 214 5.95 27.95 -30.51
N ASP A 215 5.13 27.22 -29.78
CA ASP A 215 3.71 26.98 -30.05
C ASP A 215 2.93 26.97 -28.74
N SER A 216 2.22 28.04 -28.46
CA SER A 216 1.43 28.21 -27.21
C SER A 216 0.29 27.18 -27.07
N LYS A 217 -0.08 26.50 -28.17
CA LYS A 217 -1.10 25.45 -28.23
C LYS A 217 -0.52 24.03 -28.28
N TYR A 218 0.76 23.86 -28.00
CA TYR A 218 1.40 22.57 -28.04
C TYR A 218 0.98 21.69 -26.86
N VAL A 219 -0.11 20.94 -27.03
CA VAL A 219 -0.75 20.10 -26.01
C VAL A 219 0.20 19.11 -25.33
N PRO A 220 1.16 18.45 -26.03
CA PRO A 220 2.10 17.57 -25.34
C PRO A 220 2.94 18.25 -24.24
N ALA A 221 3.31 19.51 -24.40
CA ALA A 221 4.04 20.26 -23.38
C ALA A 221 3.15 20.62 -22.18
N LEU A 222 1.92 21.07 -22.42
CA LEU A 222 0.92 21.33 -21.37
C LEU A 222 0.67 20.07 -20.54
N TYR A 223 0.45 18.94 -21.22
CA TYR A 223 0.23 17.64 -20.59
C TYR A 223 1.42 17.20 -19.72
N ARG A 224 2.67 17.33 -20.22
CA ARG A 224 3.87 16.98 -19.44
C ARG A 224 4.06 17.88 -18.22
N LYS A 225 3.83 19.18 -18.35
CA LYS A 225 3.83 20.11 -17.20
C LYS A 225 2.81 19.68 -16.16
N ALA A 226 1.58 19.36 -16.57
CA ALA A 226 0.55 18.89 -15.65
C ALA A 226 1.01 17.61 -14.90
N LYS A 227 1.63 16.67 -15.60
CA LYS A 227 2.18 15.44 -14.97
C LYS A 227 3.29 15.74 -13.97
N LEU A 228 4.19 16.69 -14.26
CA LEU A 228 5.23 17.09 -13.31
C LEU A 228 4.65 17.69 -12.05
N TYR A 229 3.68 18.62 -12.18
CA TYR A 229 3.01 19.21 -11.03
C TYR A 229 2.25 18.15 -10.19
N ARG A 230 1.59 17.19 -10.85
CA ARG A 230 0.97 16.06 -10.16
C ARG A 230 2.01 15.22 -9.39
N GLY A 231 3.14 14.90 -10.00
CA GLY A 231 4.26 14.19 -9.35
C GLY A 231 4.82 14.93 -8.15
N ALA A 232 4.90 16.25 -8.23
CA ALA A 232 5.29 17.16 -7.14
C ALA A 232 4.18 17.39 -6.10
N LYS A 233 3.02 16.71 -6.22
CA LYS A 233 1.81 16.88 -5.37
C LYS A 233 1.22 18.30 -5.39
N ASN A 234 1.58 19.12 -6.36
CA ASN A 234 0.93 20.39 -6.63
C ASN A 234 -0.32 20.16 -7.51
N ASN A 235 -1.35 19.63 -6.87
CA ASN A 235 -2.54 19.14 -7.55
C ASN A 235 -3.35 20.26 -8.22
N ASP A 236 -3.28 21.49 -7.73
CA ASP A 236 -4.03 22.62 -8.30
C ASP A 236 -3.41 23.08 -9.62
N GLU A 237 -2.09 23.24 -9.67
CA GLU A 237 -1.39 23.54 -10.93
C GLU A 237 -1.51 22.37 -11.93
N ALA A 238 -1.44 21.12 -11.46
CA ALA A 238 -1.67 19.95 -12.31
C ALA A 238 -3.05 20.00 -12.97
N LEU A 239 -4.11 20.25 -12.18
CA LEU A 239 -5.49 20.34 -12.69
C LEU A 239 -5.66 21.49 -13.68
N LYS A 240 -5.04 22.64 -13.40
CA LYS A 240 -5.04 23.80 -14.30
C LYS A 240 -4.45 23.44 -15.66
N PHE A 241 -3.26 22.83 -15.71
CA PHE A 241 -2.62 22.47 -16.97
C PHE A 241 -3.31 21.30 -17.70
N PHE A 242 -3.91 20.33 -16.98
CA PHE A 242 -4.78 19.34 -17.64
C PHE A 242 -6.02 19.99 -18.28
N ASN A 243 -6.64 20.96 -17.60
CA ASN A 243 -7.77 21.68 -18.15
C ASN A 243 -7.37 22.56 -19.36
N GLU A 244 -6.20 23.18 -19.31
CA GLU A 244 -5.65 23.96 -20.42
C GLU A 244 -5.36 23.08 -21.64
N ALA A 245 -4.77 21.90 -21.43
CA ALA A 245 -4.54 20.90 -22.48
C ALA A 245 -5.87 20.45 -23.12
N ILE A 246 -6.89 20.18 -22.30
CA ILE A 246 -8.24 19.81 -22.76
C ILE A 246 -8.93 20.95 -23.52
N ALA A 247 -8.78 22.18 -23.06
CA ALA A 247 -9.36 23.34 -23.73
C ALA A 247 -8.68 23.61 -25.09
N THR A 248 -7.38 23.31 -25.18
CA THR A 248 -6.59 23.48 -26.40
C THR A 248 -6.90 22.39 -27.43
N ASP A 249 -6.98 21.13 -27.01
CA ASP A 249 -7.40 19.99 -27.84
C ASP A 249 -8.36 19.09 -27.04
N PRO A 250 -9.69 19.28 -27.22
CA PRO A 250 -10.69 18.45 -26.57
C PRO A 250 -10.67 16.96 -26.98
N THR A 251 -9.89 16.60 -27.98
CA THR A 251 -9.75 15.20 -28.45
C THR A 251 -8.52 14.50 -27.86
N PHE A 252 -7.68 15.22 -27.11
CA PHE A 252 -6.49 14.66 -26.48
C PHE A 252 -6.87 13.82 -25.24
N ALA A 253 -7.16 12.56 -25.49
CA ALA A 253 -7.71 11.61 -24.51
C ALA A 253 -6.84 11.44 -23.23
N PRO A 254 -5.49 11.40 -23.27
CA PRO A 254 -4.67 11.22 -22.08
C PRO A 254 -4.89 12.26 -20.98
N SER A 255 -5.21 13.51 -21.33
CA SER A 255 -5.49 14.55 -20.33
C SER A 255 -6.73 14.27 -19.50
N TYR A 256 -7.77 13.69 -20.10
CA TYR A 256 -8.98 13.31 -19.35
C TYR A 256 -8.70 12.16 -18.39
N ARG A 257 -7.90 11.16 -18.78
CA ARG A 257 -7.51 10.05 -17.92
C ARG A 257 -6.73 10.55 -16.72
N GLU A 258 -5.68 11.35 -16.93
CA GLU A 258 -4.85 11.89 -15.84
C GLU A 258 -5.64 12.83 -14.92
N LYS A 259 -6.56 13.65 -15.50
CA LYS A 259 -7.49 14.48 -14.72
C LYS A 259 -8.40 13.63 -13.85
N ALA A 260 -8.95 12.55 -14.37
CA ALA A 260 -9.80 11.63 -13.62
C ALA A 260 -9.05 11.00 -12.44
N GLU A 261 -7.83 10.53 -12.66
CA GLU A 261 -6.97 9.98 -11.61
C GLU A 261 -6.64 11.03 -10.53
N LEU A 262 -6.34 12.27 -10.94
CA LEU A 262 -6.08 13.37 -10.01
C LEU A 262 -7.31 13.70 -9.15
N LEU A 263 -8.49 13.78 -9.77
CA LEU A 263 -9.74 14.06 -9.07
C LEU A 263 -10.12 12.93 -8.09
N LYS A 264 -9.90 11.66 -8.49
CA LYS A 264 -10.06 10.49 -7.61
C LYS A 264 -9.15 10.60 -6.38
N ASP A 265 -7.86 10.94 -6.58
CA ASP A 265 -6.89 11.09 -5.49
C ASP A 265 -7.27 12.25 -4.53
N ARG A 266 -8.05 13.22 -5.00
CA ARG A 266 -8.64 14.31 -4.20
C ARG A 266 -9.99 13.95 -3.55
N GLY A 267 -10.53 12.77 -3.82
CA GLY A 267 -11.85 12.33 -3.36
C GLY A 267 -13.03 12.97 -4.10
N GLN A 268 -12.79 13.66 -5.22
CA GLN A 268 -13.81 14.26 -6.10
C GLN A 268 -14.33 13.20 -7.08
N PHE A 269 -15.05 12.21 -6.57
CA PHE A 269 -15.35 10.99 -7.30
C PHE A 269 -16.29 11.20 -8.50
N GLU A 270 -17.30 12.07 -8.39
CA GLU A 270 -18.25 12.31 -9.48
C GLU A 270 -17.57 12.99 -10.68
N GLU A 271 -16.75 14.02 -10.42
CA GLU A 271 -15.97 14.69 -11.46
C GLU A 271 -14.92 13.77 -12.07
N ALA A 272 -14.34 12.87 -11.26
CA ALA A 272 -13.40 11.87 -11.73
C ALA A 272 -14.07 10.88 -12.70
N ILE A 273 -15.26 10.38 -12.35
CA ILE A 273 -16.06 9.50 -13.20
C ILE A 273 -16.44 10.19 -14.52
N ALA A 274 -16.88 11.46 -14.46
CA ALA A 274 -17.24 12.23 -15.64
C ALA A 274 -16.03 12.45 -16.58
N ALA A 275 -14.86 12.76 -16.03
CA ALA A 275 -13.63 12.88 -16.82
C ALA A 275 -13.23 11.54 -17.46
N TYR A 276 -13.33 10.43 -16.71
CA TYR A 276 -13.00 9.11 -17.26
C TYR A 276 -14.01 8.64 -18.32
N ALA A 277 -15.29 8.99 -18.18
CA ALA A 277 -16.30 8.73 -19.21
C ALA A 277 -15.95 9.44 -20.51
N LYS A 278 -15.43 10.68 -20.45
CA LYS A 278 -14.96 11.40 -21.63
C LYS A 278 -13.72 10.75 -22.26
N TYR A 279 -12.81 10.23 -21.45
CA TYR A 279 -11.70 9.42 -21.94
C TYR A 279 -12.20 8.16 -22.70
N LEU A 280 -13.18 7.46 -22.13
CA LEU A 280 -13.81 6.29 -22.79
C LEU A 280 -14.49 6.66 -24.11
N GLU A 281 -15.23 7.77 -24.17
CA GLU A 281 -15.86 8.26 -25.39
C GLU A 281 -14.83 8.50 -26.51
N LEU A 282 -13.70 9.10 -26.15
CA LEU A 282 -12.61 9.39 -27.09
C LEU A 282 -11.78 8.16 -27.47
N ASN A 283 -11.73 7.15 -26.61
CA ASN A 283 -10.91 5.95 -26.79
C ASN A 283 -11.73 4.71 -26.40
N ASN A 284 -12.64 4.29 -27.29
CA ASN A 284 -13.54 3.16 -27.05
C ASN A 284 -12.86 1.81 -27.38
N SER A 285 -11.71 1.52 -26.72
CA SER A 285 -11.06 0.22 -26.80
C SER A 285 -11.50 -0.69 -25.65
N CYS A 286 -11.41 -2.00 -25.86
CA CYS A 286 -11.68 -3.01 -24.84
C CYS A 286 -10.93 -2.72 -23.53
N ARG A 287 -9.65 -2.40 -23.64
CA ARG A 287 -8.80 -2.05 -22.49
C ARG A 287 -9.34 -0.85 -21.71
N VAL A 288 -9.81 0.19 -22.42
CA VAL A 288 -10.35 1.39 -21.76
C VAL A 288 -11.70 1.10 -21.11
N GLN A 289 -12.55 0.30 -21.76
CA GLN A 289 -13.81 -0.15 -21.16
C GLN A 289 -13.58 -0.88 -19.84
N GLN A 290 -12.67 -1.84 -19.82
CA GLN A 290 -12.32 -2.60 -18.61
C GLN A 290 -11.70 -1.73 -17.51
N ARG A 291 -10.88 -0.75 -17.89
CA ARG A 291 -10.32 0.22 -16.93
C ARG A 291 -11.40 1.14 -16.37
N TYR A 292 -12.30 1.64 -17.21
CA TYR A 292 -13.42 2.47 -16.75
C TYR A 292 -14.31 1.71 -15.78
N ALA A 293 -14.65 0.46 -16.10
CA ALA A 293 -15.41 -0.40 -15.23
C ALA A 293 -14.71 -0.59 -13.86
N SER A 294 -13.40 -0.85 -13.88
CA SER A 294 -12.60 -0.99 -12.66
C SER A 294 -12.48 0.32 -11.86
N PHE A 295 -12.59 1.47 -12.53
CA PHE A 295 -12.49 2.78 -11.89
C PHE A 295 -13.63 3.04 -10.91
N PHE A 296 -14.81 2.45 -11.12
CA PHE A 296 -15.92 2.54 -10.16
C PHE A 296 -15.59 1.91 -8.81
N TYR A 297 -14.82 0.83 -8.78
CA TYR A 297 -14.31 0.28 -7.53
C TYR A 297 -13.40 1.28 -6.80
N LEU A 298 -12.49 1.94 -7.51
CA LEU A 298 -11.57 2.93 -6.95
C LEU A 298 -12.28 4.18 -6.43
N THR A 299 -13.44 4.50 -6.99
CA THR A 299 -14.30 5.61 -6.54
C THR A 299 -15.37 5.16 -5.54
N LYS A 300 -15.26 3.93 -5.00
CA LYS A 300 -16.16 3.33 -4.00
C LYS A 300 -17.61 3.16 -4.47
N ASN A 301 -17.86 3.19 -5.76
CA ASN A 301 -19.18 2.92 -6.34
C ASN A 301 -19.27 1.43 -6.70
N TYR A 302 -19.40 0.59 -5.67
CA TYR A 302 -19.24 -0.86 -5.80
C TYR A 302 -20.34 -1.53 -6.62
N ASP A 303 -21.60 -1.10 -6.49
CA ASP A 303 -22.72 -1.64 -7.28
C ASP A 303 -22.51 -1.40 -8.78
N ARG A 304 -22.08 -0.17 -9.12
CA ARG A 304 -21.77 0.17 -10.50
C ARG A 304 -20.53 -0.53 -11.00
N ALA A 305 -19.50 -0.70 -10.15
CA ALA A 305 -18.32 -1.50 -10.47
C ALA A 305 -18.71 -2.92 -10.89
N ILE A 306 -19.60 -3.58 -10.14
CA ILE A 306 -20.08 -4.92 -10.45
C ILE A 306 -20.77 -4.94 -11.80
N THR A 307 -21.68 -4.00 -12.06
CA THR A 307 -22.42 -3.92 -13.31
C THR A 307 -21.50 -3.72 -14.52
N GLU A 308 -20.64 -2.71 -14.45
CA GLU A 308 -19.76 -2.32 -15.57
C GLU A 308 -18.65 -3.34 -15.81
N VAL A 309 -18.07 -3.91 -14.73
CA VAL A 309 -17.03 -4.95 -14.86
C VAL A 309 -17.61 -6.22 -15.46
N THR A 310 -18.81 -6.63 -15.04
CA THR A 310 -19.49 -7.82 -15.59
C THR A 310 -19.76 -7.62 -17.09
N ALA A 311 -20.19 -6.43 -17.51
CA ALA A 311 -20.41 -6.08 -18.91
C ALA A 311 -19.11 -6.02 -19.73
N ALA A 312 -17.98 -5.71 -19.09
CA ALA A 312 -16.67 -5.58 -19.76
C ALA A 312 -15.89 -6.91 -19.89
N ILE A 313 -16.22 -7.95 -19.10
CA ILE A 313 -15.54 -9.25 -19.16
C ILE A 313 -15.55 -9.88 -20.57
N PRO A 314 -16.67 -9.91 -21.31
CA PRO A 314 -16.70 -10.56 -22.63
C PRO A 314 -15.73 -9.95 -23.65
N CYS A 315 -15.35 -8.69 -23.47
CA CYS A 315 -14.43 -7.99 -24.35
C CYS A 315 -13.00 -8.59 -24.31
N ASN A 316 -12.53 -9.00 -23.12
CA ASN A 316 -11.28 -9.75 -22.93
C ASN A 316 -11.44 -10.71 -21.74
N PRO A 317 -11.93 -11.94 -21.98
CA PRO A 317 -12.18 -12.92 -20.93
C PRO A 317 -10.92 -13.38 -20.17
N ASP A 318 -9.74 -13.19 -20.76
CA ASP A 318 -8.46 -13.58 -20.16
C ASP A 318 -7.91 -12.53 -19.17
N ASN A 319 -8.60 -11.39 -19.06
CA ASN A 319 -8.24 -10.41 -18.03
C ASN A 319 -8.81 -10.81 -16.66
N HIS A 320 -8.13 -11.74 -16.02
CA HIS A 320 -8.57 -12.27 -14.71
C HIS A 320 -8.56 -11.22 -13.59
N THR A 321 -7.88 -10.08 -13.78
CA THR A 321 -7.90 -8.95 -12.83
C THR A 321 -9.33 -8.41 -12.62
N LEU A 322 -10.22 -8.56 -13.59
CA LEU A 322 -11.62 -8.16 -13.45
C LEU A 322 -12.36 -8.99 -12.40
N ASN A 323 -12.03 -10.28 -12.28
CA ASN A 323 -12.59 -11.13 -11.21
C ASN A 323 -12.15 -10.65 -9.83
N ARG A 324 -10.91 -10.16 -9.68
CA ARG A 324 -10.45 -9.50 -8.45
C ARG A 324 -11.27 -8.27 -8.11
N VAL A 325 -11.55 -7.42 -9.10
CA VAL A 325 -12.36 -6.21 -8.91
C VAL A 325 -13.79 -6.58 -8.46
N LEU A 326 -14.40 -7.61 -9.08
CA LEU A 326 -15.71 -8.12 -8.66
C LEU A 326 -15.66 -8.67 -7.24
N GLY A 327 -14.69 -9.54 -6.93
CA GLY A 327 -14.51 -10.10 -5.60
C GLY A 327 -14.37 -9.05 -4.51
N TYR A 328 -13.60 -8.00 -4.78
CA TYR A 328 -13.42 -6.89 -3.84
C TYR A 328 -14.68 -6.02 -3.73
N SER A 329 -15.39 -5.77 -4.83
CA SER A 329 -16.64 -5.01 -4.81
C SER A 329 -17.71 -5.72 -3.98
N PHE A 330 -17.87 -7.03 -4.17
CA PHE A 330 -18.79 -7.85 -3.37
C PHE A 330 -18.37 -7.93 -1.90
N LEU A 331 -17.06 -7.95 -1.59
CA LEU A 331 -16.56 -7.91 -0.21
C LEU A 331 -16.97 -6.61 0.49
N GLU A 332 -16.81 -5.46 -0.18
CA GLU A 332 -17.19 -4.16 0.38
C GLU A 332 -18.70 -4.07 0.65
N LEU A 333 -19.51 -4.69 -0.20
CA LEU A 333 -20.96 -4.82 -0.02
C LEU A 333 -21.35 -5.95 0.96
N LYS A 334 -20.38 -6.64 1.57
CA LYS A 334 -20.56 -7.77 2.49
C LYS A 334 -21.30 -8.97 1.87
N ASN A 335 -21.32 -9.07 0.56
CA ASN A 335 -21.80 -10.26 -0.16
C ASN A 335 -20.64 -11.26 -0.28
N PHE A 336 -20.35 -11.95 0.82
CA PHE A 336 -19.18 -12.82 0.94
C PHE A 336 -19.25 -14.05 0.02
N ALA A 337 -20.45 -14.52 -0.34
CA ALA A 337 -20.61 -15.70 -1.21
C ALA A 337 -20.13 -15.40 -2.64
N ASP A 338 -20.62 -14.30 -3.23
CA ASP A 338 -20.20 -13.88 -4.56
C ASP A 338 -18.75 -13.39 -4.55
N ALA A 339 -18.32 -12.67 -3.50
CA ALA A 339 -16.94 -12.26 -3.32
C ALA A 339 -15.99 -13.47 -3.39
N LYS A 340 -16.34 -14.57 -2.68
CA LYS A 340 -15.55 -15.81 -2.71
C LYS A 340 -15.50 -16.42 -4.10
N ASN A 341 -16.65 -16.54 -4.76
CA ASN A 341 -16.73 -17.13 -6.09
C ASN A 341 -15.79 -16.44 -7.10
N TYR A 342 -15.82 -15.11 -7.16
CA TYR A 342 -14.96 -14.36 -8.07
C TYR A 342 -13.49 -14.40 -7.68
N MET A 343 -13.18 -14.37 -6.39
CA MET A 343 -11.79 -14.52 -5.94
C MET A 343 -11.25 -15.94 -6.16
N ASP A 344 -12.07 -16.98 -6.08
CA ASP A 344 -11.67 -18.35 -6.44
C ASP A 344 -11.27 -18.43 -7.92
N ILE A 345 -12.05 -17.81 -8.82
CA ILE A 345 -11.73 -17.70 -10.25
C ILE A 345 -10.41 -16.97 -10.45
N TYR A 346 -10.21 -15.84 -9.74
CA TYR A 346 -8.98 -15.07 -9.81
C TYR A 346 -7.76 -15.90 -9.41
N PHE A 347 -7.79 -16.53 -8.21
CA PHE A 347 -6.67 -17.32 -7.71
C PHE A 347 -6.38 -18.59 -8.56
N ALA A 348 -7.41 -19.17 -9.20
CA ALA A 348 -7.24 -20.33 -10.05
C ALA A 348 -6.52 -20.02 -11.39
N ARG A 349 -6.57 -18.79 -11.85
CA ARG A 349 -6.10 -18.37 -13.18
C ARG A 349 -4.92 -17.40 -13.16
N GLN A 350 -4.75 -16.64 -12.08
CA GLN A 350 -3.69 -15.64 -11.97
C GLN A 350 -2.41 -16.28 -11.43
N GLU A 351 -1.30 -16.07 -12.11
CA GLU A 351 0.02 -16.51 -11.63
C GLU A 351 0.40 -15.82 -10.31
N VAL A 352 1.05 -16.57 -9.41
CA VAL A 352 1.43 -16.08 -8.06
C VAL A 352 2.28 -14.80 -8.12
N LYS A 353 3.19 -14.69 -9.09
CA LYS A 353 4.03 -13.48 -9.27
C LYS A 353 3.26 -12.19 -9.54
N ASN A 354 2.00 -12.32 -9.99
CA ASN A 354 1.11 -11.20 -10.31
C ASN A 354 0.04 -10.98 -9.24
N GLN A 355 0.10 -11.75 -8.15
CA GLN A 355 -0.79 -11.59 -7.00
C GLN A 355 -0.18 -10.60 -6.01
N ASP A 356 -1.03 -9.94 -5.24
CA ASP A 356 -0.69 -8.90 -4.26
C ASP A 356 -1.04 -9.39 -2.85
N VAL A 357 -0.39 -8.85 -1.82
CA VAL A 357 -0.71 -9.14 -0.43
C VAL A 357 -2.18 -8.88 -0.11
N SER A 358 -2.76 -7.82 -0.69
CA SER A 358 -4.17 -7.47 -0.51
C SER A 358 -5.12 -8.54 -1.03
N ASP A 359 -4.72 -9.36 -2.01
CA ASP A 359 -5.53 -10.45 -2.54
C ASP A 359 -5.78 -11.51 -1.45
N TYR A 360 -4.72 -11.88 -0.74
CA TYR A 360 -4.77 -12.85 0.34
C TYR A 360 -5.51 -12.31 1.58
N VAL A 361 -5.25 -11.05 1.93
CA VAL A 361 -5.91 -10.38 3.05
C VAL A 361 -7.41 -10.24 2.81
N ASN A 362 -7.82 -9.78 1.63
CA ASN A 362 -9.23 -9.65 1.31
C ASN A 362 -9.93 -11.00 1.20
N TYR A 363 -9.25 -12.01 0.66
CA TYR A 363 -9.81 -13.37 0.68
C TYR A 363 -9.98 -13.91 2.10
N SER A 364 -9.04 -13.62 3.00
CA SER A 364 -9.19 -13.95 4.44
C SER A 364 -10.43 -13.27 5.04
N LYS A 365 -10.64 -11.97 4.77
CA LYS A 365 -11.85 -11.25 5.24
C LYS A 365 -13.14 -11.87 4.69
N ILE A 366 -13.13 -12.30 3.44
CA ILE A 366 -14.27 -13.02 2.83
C ILE A 366 -14.54 -14.32 3.60
N CYS A 367 -13.49 -15.10 3.87
CA CYS A 367 -13.61 -16.35 4.62
C CYS A 367 -14.13 -16.12 6.05
N ILE A 368 -13.68 -15.07 6.73
CA ILE A 368 -14.21 -14.66 8.06
C ILE A 368 -15.70 -14.34 7.96
N GLY A 369 -16.11 -13.58 6.95
CA GLY A 369 -17.51 -13.25 6.72
C GLY A 369 -18.41 -14.47 6.48
N LEU A 370 -17.85 -15.56 5.96
CA LEU A 370 -18.50 -16.85 5.76
C LEU A 370 -18.36 -17.82 6.95
N GLY A 371 -17.70 -17.40 8.06
CA GLY A 371 -17.43 -18.27 9.20
C GLY A 371 -16.36 -19.37 8.93
N GLN A 372 -15.60 -19.22 7.87
CA GLN A 372 -14.56 -20.17 7.44
C GLN A 372 -13.18 -19.80 8.03
N ASP A 373 -13.09 -19.68 9.36
CA ASP A 373 -11.87 -19.21 10.06
C ASP A 373 -10.60 -19.94 9.68
N SER A 374 -10.68 -21.29 9.47
CA SER A 374 -9.50 -22.09 9.09
C SER A 374 -8.97 -21.71 7.71
N ALA A 375 -9.85 -21.42 6.77
CA ALA A 375 -9.45 -20.95 5.44
C ALA A 375 -8.85 -19.54 5.53
N ALA A 376 -9.47 -18.65 6.32
CA ALA A 376 -8.96 -17.31 6.56
C ALA A 376 -7.52 -17.31 7.08
N ILE A 377 -7.25 -18.12 8.10
CA ILE A 377 -5.91 -18.30 8.67
C ILE A 377 -4.93 -18.81 7.61
N SER A 378 -5.30 -19.83 6.83
CA SER A 378 -4.44 -20.38 5.78
C SER A 378 -4.04 -19.34 4.73
N TYR A 379 -4.96 -18.44 4.35
CA TYR A 379 -4.64 -17.36 3.41
C TYR A 379 -3.73 -16.29 4.02
N LEU A 380 -3.91 -15.95 5.30
CA LEU A 380 -3.00 -15.04 6.00
C LEU A 380 -1.60 -15.66 6.18
N GLU A 381 -1.50 -16.96 6.46
CA GLU A 381 -0.22 -17.68 6.50
C GLU A 381 0.50 -17.63 5.14
N LYS A 382 -0.24 -17.81 4.03
CA LYS A 382 0.31 -17.62 2.68
C LYS A 382 0.78 -16.19 2.44
N ALA A 383 -0.01 -15.19 2.88
CA ALA A 383 0.37 -13.78 2.77
C ALA A 383 1.70 -13.50 3.49
N ILE A 384 1.86 -13.96 4.73
CA ILE A 384 3.10 -13.82 5.51
C ILE A 384 4.29 -14.51 4.82
N ALA A 385 4.07 -15.69 4.23
CA ALA A 385 5.11 -16.46 3.57
C ALA A 385 5.58 -15.84 2.25
N LEU A 386 4.65 -15.32 1.45
CA LEU A 386 4.93 -14.76 0.13
C LEU A 386 5.38 -13.29 0.19
N PHE A 387 4.94 -12.55 1.21
CA PHE A 387 5.22 -11.14 1.40
C PHE A 387 5.85 -10.89 2.78
N PRO A 388 7.16 -11.09 2.93
CA PRO A 388 7.85 -11.01 4.23
C PRO A 388 7.71 -9.67 4.97
N ASP A 389 7.44 -8.59 4.24
CA ASP A 389 7.20 -7.25 4.80
C ASP A 389 5.79 -7.07 5.36
N TYR A 390 4.87 -8.00 5.09
CA TYR A 390 3.52 -8.00 5.63
C TYR A 390 3.50 -8.57 7.04
N THR A 391 3.67 -7.71 8.01
CA THR A 391 3.78 -8.08 9.43
C THR A 391 2.45 -8.07 10.18
N ASP A 392 1.43 -7.39 9.64
CA ASP A 392 0.10 -7.29 10.26
C ASP A 392 -0.63 -8.63 10.31
N GLY A 393 -0.32 -9.56 9.41
CA GLY A 393 -0.93 -10.88 9.33
C GLY A 393 -0.80 -11.70 10.62
N TYR A 394 0.28 -11.52 11.39
CA TYR A 394 0.42 -12.17 12.70
C TYR A 394 -0.67 -11.73 13.68
N ASN A 395 -0.93 -10.43 13.75
CA ASN A 395 -1.98 -9.86 14.60
C ASN A 395 -3.37 -10.26 14.12
N GLU A 396 -3.59 -10.30 12.81
CA GLU A 396 -4.88 -10.68 12.22
C GLU A 396 -5.21 -12.13 12.56
N ILE A 397 -4.26 -13.06 12.45
CA ILE A 397 -4.47 -14.46 12.83
C ILE A 397 -4.72 -14.60 14.34
N ALA A 398 -3.94 -13.92 15.19
CA ALA A 398 -4.17 -13.91 16.63
C ALA A 398 -5.57 -13.38 16.98
N THR A 399 -6.03 -12.36 16.26
CA THR A 399 -7.38 -11.77 16.41
C THR A 399 -8.47 -12.77 16.04
N ILE A 400 -8.31 -13.55 14.96
CA ILE A 400 -9.27 -14.60 14.58
C ILE A 400 -9.42 -15.61 15.71
N TYR A 401 -8.31 -16.11 16.28
CA TYR A 401 -8.36 -17.04 17.41
C TYR A 401 -8.99 -16.43 18.65
N THR A 402 -8.66 -15.17 18.97
CA THR A 402 -9.21 -14.43 20.11
C THR A 402 -10.74 -14.24 19.96
N ASN A 403 -11.21 -13.79 18.80
CA ASN A 403 -12.63 -13.60 18.54
C ASN A 403 -13.40 -14.92 18.64
N LYS A 404 -12.83 -15.99 18.12
CA LYS A 404 -13.42 -17.33 18.24
C LYS A 404 -13.49 -17.80 19.69
N ALA A 405 -12.46 -17.52 20.48
CA ALA A 405 -12.48 -17.81 21.91
C ALA A 405 -13.58 -17.03 22.64
N ILE A 406 -13.72 -15.73 22.36
CA ILE A 406 -14.77 -14.88 22.94
C ILE A 406 -16.18 -15.36 22.54
N ALA A 407 -16.35 -15.81 21.30
CA ALA A 407 -17.63 -16.34 20.80
C ALA A 407 -18.01 -17.70 21.43
N SER A 408 -17.02 -18.49 21.87
CA SER A 408 -17.23 -19.82 22.48
C SER A 408 -17.67 -19.69 23.94
N LYS A 409 -18.95 -19.31 24.15
CA LYS A 409 -19.55 -19.12 25.49
C LYS A 409 -19.93 -20.47 26.11
N GLY A 410 -20.21 -20.46 27.43
CA GLY A 410 -20.63 -21.62 28.20
C GLY A 410 -19.45 -22.39 28.84
N LYS A 411 -19.77 -23.15 29.90
CA LYS A 411 -18.76 -23.96 30.63
C LYS A 411 -18.26 -25.13 29.79
N GLU A 412 -19.13 -25.69 28.97
CA GLU A 412 -18.82 -26.78 28.04
C GLU A 412 -17.77 -26.43 27.01
N ASN A 413 -17.61 -25.15 26.71
CA ASN A 413 -16.63 -24.63 25.75
C ASN A 413 -15.34 -24.14 26.40
N GLU A 414 -15.14 -24.33 27.70
CA GLU A 414 -13.97 -23.81 28.43
C GLU A 414 -12.65 -24.35 27.87
N ALA A 415 -12.56 -25.66 27.67
CA ALA A 415 -11.35 -26.27 27.09
C ALA A 415 -11.04 -25.74 25.68
N LEU A 416 -12.08 -25.48 24.88
CA LEU A 416 -11.92 -24.87 23.55
C LEU A 416 -11.41 -23.43 23.67
N ARG A 417 -11.96 -22.62 24.57
CA ARG A 417 -11.48 -21.23 24.82
C ARG A 417 -10.02 -21.20 25.21
N ILE A 418 -9.63 -22.04 26.16
CA ILE A 418 -8.23 -22.17 26.62
C ILE A 418 -7.31 -22.45 25.43
N LYS A 419 -7.67 -23.44 24.59
CA LYS A 419 -6.90 -23.80 23.40
C LYS A 419 -6.80 -22.65 22.38
N LEU A 420 -7.88 -21.91 22.18
CA LEU A 420 -7.93 -20.80 21.23
C LEU A 420 -7.08 -19.62 21.70
N TYR A 421 -7.14 -19.25 22.99
CA TYR A 421 -6.29 -18.21 23.55
C TYR A 421 -4.80 -18.61 23.53
N SER A 422 -4.48 -19.90 23.78
CA SER A 422 -3.11 -20.38 23.64
C SER A 422 -2.60 -20.21 22.21
N LYS A 423 -3.41 -20.56 21.20
CA LYS A 423 -3.03 -20.34 19.79
C LYS A 423 -2.85 -18.85 19.46
N ALA A 424 -3.66 -17.96 20.01
CA ALA A 424 -3.47 -16.53 19.83
C ALA A 424 -2.13 -16.06 20.42
N ALA A 425 -1.76 -16.56 21.62
CA ALA A 425 -0.47 -16.25 22.26
C ALA A 425 0.71 -16.73 21.40
N ASP A 426 0.61 -17.94 20.81
CA ASP A 426 1.65 -18.50 19.91
C ASP A 426 1.90 -17.60 18.69
N TRP A 427 0.85 -16.94 18.15
CA TRP A 427 1.01 -16.02 17.03
C TRP A 427 1.68 -14.70 17.40
N TYR A 428 1.44 -14.19 18.61
CA TYR A 428 2.21 -13.06 19.15
C TYR A 428 3.68 -13.44 19.37
N GLU A 429 3.96 -14.68 19.82
CA GLU A 429 5.34 -15.18 19.96
C GLU A 429 6.05 -15.22 18.59
N LYS A 430 5.40 -15.82 17.55
CA LYS A 430 5.94 -15.84 16.19
C LYS A 430 6.25 -14.43 15.66
N LYS A 431 5.36 -13.48 15.94
CA LYS A 431 5.57 -12.07 15.57
C LYS A 431 6.81 -11.51 16.23
N MET A 432 6.96 -11.70 17.56
CA MET A 432 8.09 -11.17 18.32
C MET A 432 9.42 -11.83 17.95
N VAL A 433 9.42 -13.11 17.64
CA VAL A 433 10.59 -13.81 17.10
C VAL A 433 11.04 -13.20 15.77
N LYS A 434 10.09 -12.82 14.92
CA LYS A 434 10.38 -12.25 13.58
C LYS A 434 10.80 -10.78 13.63
N LEU A 435 10.17 -9.96 14.49
CA LEU A 435 10.27 -8.50 14.47
C LEU A 435 11.01 -7.91 15.67
N GLY A 436 11.33 -8.74 16.67
CA GLY A 436 11.79 -8.29 17.97
C GLY A 436 10.64 -8.08 18.96
N ALA A 437 10.96 -8.13 20.23
CA ALA A 437 10.00 -8.00 21.31
C ALA A 437 9.50 -6.55 21.44
N ASP A 438 8.18 -6.35 21.34
CA ASP A 438 7.50 -5.09 21.63
C ASP A 438 6.69 -5.20 22.91
N ALA A 439 6.76 -4.20 23.78
CA ALA A 439 6.09 -4.22 25.07
C ALA A 439 4.55 -4.28 24.96
N LYS A 440 3.95 -3.71 23.90
CA LYS A 440 2.52 -3.80 23.64
C LYS A 440 2.13 -5.21 23.24
N ASP A 441 2.90 -5.84 22.37
CA ASP A 441 2.66 -7.22 21.94
C ASP A 441 2.83 -8.19 23.14
N GLN A 442 3.84 -7.97 23.98
CA GLN A 442 4.01 -8.72 25.23
C GLN A 442 2.83 -8.54 26.18
N PHE A 443 2.29 -7.32 26.30
CA PHE A 443 1.11 -7.08 27.13
C PHE A 443 -0.10 -7.86 26.64
N ILE A 444 -0.38 -7.82 25.34
CA ILE A 444 -1.52 -8.54 24.71
C ILE A 444 -1.28 -10.06 24.81
N GLN A 445 -0.06 -10.53 24.54
CA GLN A 445 0.31 -11.94 24.68
C GLN A 445 0.10 -12.42 26.12
N GLY A 446 0.49 -11.62 27.11
CA GLY A 446 0.24 -11.90 28.52
C GLY A 446 -1.24 -12.09 28.84
N GLN A 447 -2.13 -11.28 28.23
CA GLN A 447 -3.57 -11.48 28.37
C GLN A 447 -4.03 -12.82 27.74
N MET A 448 -3.48 -13.21 26.60
CA MET A 448 -3.79 -14.49 25.96
C MET A 448 -3.36 -15.66 26.83
N TYR A 449 -2.15 -15.60 27.41
CA TYR A 449 -1.69 -16.61 28.37
C TYR A 449 -2.56 -16.64 29.64
N TYR A 450 -2.99 -15.50 30.15
CA TYR A 450 -3.89 -15.44 31.31
C TYR A 450 -5.23 -16.12 31.02
N PHE A 451 -5.86 -15.79 29.87
CA PHE A 451 -7.14 -16.38 29.47
C PHE A 451 -7.02 -17.85 29.06
N SER A 452 -5.83 -18.31 28.68
CA SER A 452 -5.53 -19.73 28.45
C SER A 452 -5.09 -20.45 29.74
N GLN A 453 -5.24 -19.80 30.92
CA GLN A 453 -4.90 -20.34 32.25
C GLN A 453 -3.41 -20.69 32.45
N GLN A 454 -2.53 -20.17 31.60
CA GLN A 454 -1.08 -20.31 31.71
C GLN A 454 -0.49 -19.20 32.60
N TYR A 455 -0.92 -19.14 33.88
CA TYR A 455 -0.71 -17.99 34.74
C TYR A 455 0.77 -17.69 35.03
N VAL A 456 1.64 -18.71 35.09
CA VAL A 456 3.08 -18.53 35.34
C VAL A 456 3.76 -17.85 34.16
N ILE A 457 3.39 -18.27 32.92
CA ILE A 457 3.92 -17.66 31.69
C ILE A 457 3.37 -16.25 31.54
N ALA A 458 2.07 -16.07 31.80
CA ALA A 458 1.41 -14.76 31.76
C ALA A 458 2.09 -13.76 32.73
N ASP A 459 2.37 -14.18 33.98
CA ASP A 459 3.07 -13.36 34.98
C ASP A 459 4.41 -12.86 34.45
N THR A 460 5.24 -13.76 33.95
CA THR A 460 6.57 -13.42 33.40
C THR A 460 6.45 -12.46 32.22
N THR A 461 5.47 -12.68 31.34
CA THR A 461 5.24 -11.86 30.15
C THR A 461 4.76 -10.45 30.52
N PHE A 462 3.85 -10.33 31.49
CA PHE A 462 3.40 -9.03 31.98
C PHE A 462 4.51 -8.24 32.67
N ARG A 463 5.40 -8.89 33.43
CA ARG A 463 6.56 -8.20 34.06
C ARG A 463 7.47 -7.56 33.03
N ARG A 464 7.70 -8.20 31.86
CA ARG A 464 8.47 -7.64 30.76
C ARG A 464 7.79 -6.41 30.18
N SER A 465 6.48 -6.45 29.96
CA SER A 465 5.71 -5.32 29.43
C SER A 465 5.54 -4.16 30.42
N ALA A 466 5.59 -4.45 31.74
CA ALA A 466 5.35 -3.48 32.80
C ALA A 466 6.37 -2.33 32.86
N VAL A 467 7.53 -2.48 32.22
CA VAL A 467 8.52 -1.41 32.05
C VAL A 467 7.92 -0.22 31.29
N ARG A 468 7.01 -0.48 30.35
CA ARG A 468 6.39 0.54 29.50
C ARG A 468 4.89 0.71 29.75
N TYR A 469 4.24 -0.32 30.30
CA TYR A 469 2.80 -0.36 30.60
C TYR A 469 2.59 -0.64 32.11
N PRO A 470 2.59 0.39 32.97
CA PRO A 470 2.44 0.21 34.43
C PRO A 470 1.19 -0.58 34.84
N GLU A 471 0.12 -0.51 34.05
CA GLU A 471 -1.11 -1.29 34.24
C GLU A 471 -0.90 -2.81 34.15
N ALA A 472 0.21 -3.27 33.59
CA ALA A 472 0.55 -4.68 33.57
C ALA A 472 0.76 -5.26 34.99
N TRP A 473 1.10 -4.44 35.98
CA TRP A 473 1.23 -4.89 37.37
C TRP A 473 -0.10 -5.39 37.94
N PHE A 474 -1.24 -4.85 37.53
CA PHE A 474 -2.55 -5.42 37.90
C PHE A 474 -2.72 -6.84 37.34
N TRP A 475 -2.27 -7.10 36.13
CA TRP A 475 -2.32 -8.42 35.52
C TRP A 475 -1.34 -9.40 36.19
N VAL A 476 -0.15 -8.94 36.61
CA VAL A 476 0.75 -9.72 37.46
C VAL A 476 0.06 -10.10 38.78
N GLY A 477 -0.64 -9.14 39.43
CA GLY A 477 -1.45 -9.41 40.60
C GLY A 477 -2.53 -10.47 40.36
N LYS A 478 -3.27 -10.37 39.23
CA LYS A 478 -4.27 -11.37 38.82
C LYS A 478 -3.65 -12.77 38.63
N CYS A 479 -2.48 -12.86 37.99
CA CYS A 479 -1.75 -14.12 37.83
C CYS A 479 -1.35 -14.72 39.16
N GLN A 480 -0.72 -13.93 40.02
CA GLN A 480 -0.27 -14.36 41.36
C GLN A 480 -1.43 -14.81 42.24
N ASN A 481 -2.57 -14.12 42.18
CA ASN A 481 -3.79 -14.55 42.87
C ASN A 481 -4.28 -15.92 42.38
N LYS A 482 -4.28 -16.17 41.06
CA LYS A 482 -4.66 -17.48 40.50
C LYS A 482 -3.68 -18.59 40.92
N ILE A 483 -2.38 -18.30 40.90
CA ILE A 483 -1.32 -19.24 41.33
C ILE A 483 -1.47 -19.57 42.81
N ASP A 484 -1.69 -18.55 43.67
CA ASP A 484 -1.86 -18.69 45.10
C ASP A 484 -3.09 -19.54 45.43
N LEU A 485 -4.24 -19.22 44.84
CA LEU A 485 -5.49 -19.98 45.00
C LEU A 485 -5.40 -21.43 44.53
N ALA A 486 -4.63 -21.72 43.48
CA ALA A 486 -4.40 -23.08 43.02
C ALA A 486 -3.53 -23.92 43.95
N ALA A 487 -2.74 -23.25 44.83
CA ALA A 487 -1.88 -23.89 45.81
C ALA A 487 -2.57 -24.08 47.18
N VAL A 488 -3.82 -23.61 47.36
CA VAL A 488 -4.58 -23.74 48.62
C VAL A 488 -4.94 -25.21 48.86
N THR A 489 -4.69 -25.69 50.06
CA THR A 489 -5.09 -27.01 50.56
C THR A 489 -5.76 -26.84 51.94
N GLU A 490 -6.33 -27.93 52.50
CA GLU A 490 -6.90 -27.89 53.86
C GLU A 490 -5.88 -27.44 54.94
N THR A 491 -4.57 -27.67 54.72
CA THR A 491 -3.50 -27.34 55.66
C THR A 491 -2.64 -26.15 55.25
N SER A 492 -2.87 -25.58 54.05
CA SER A 492 -2.10 -24.44 53.53
C SER A 492 -3.03 -23.39 52.92
N PRO A 493 -3.43 -22.34 53.68
CA PRO A 493 -4.26 -21.27 53.20
C PRO A 493 -3.53 -20.40 52.16
N ALA A 494 -4.28 -19.56 51.43
CA ALA A 494 -3.71 -18.59 50.47
C ALA A 494 -2.69 -17.65 51.17
N LYS A 495 -1.55 -17.45 50.53
CA LYS A 495 -0.40 -16.69 51.09
C LYS A 495 -0.45 -15.20 50.80
N GLY A 496 -1.41 -14.74 50.02
CA GLY A 496 -1.54 -13.34 49.62
C GLY A 496 -0.48 -12.87 48.62
N LEU A 497 -0.01 -13.76 47.74
CA LEU A 497 1.08 -13.49 46.78
C LEU A 497 0.80 -12.33 45.85
N ALA A 498 -0.45 -11.99 45.61
CA ALA A 498 -0.84 -10.92 44.69
C ALA A 498 -0.73 -9.51 45.28
N LYS A 499 -0.75 -9.39 46.63
CA LYS A 499 -0.74 -8.10 47.36
C LYS A 499 0.34 -7.13 46.83
N PRO A 500 1.65 -7.48 46.80
CA PRO A 500 2.69 -6.55 46.43
C PRO A 500 2.56 -6.01 45.01
N PHE A 501 1.99 -6.78 44.11
CA PHE A 501 1.83 -6.41 42.70
C PHE A 501 0.62 -5.50 42.48
N TYR A 502 -0.49 -5.73 43.17
CA TYR A 502 -1.61 -4.81 43.19
C TYR A 502 -1.23 -3.46 43.78
N GLU A 503 -0.53 -3.44 44.91
CA GLU A 503 -0.03 -2.20 45.52
C GLU A 503 0.90 -1.44 44.56
N LYS A 504 1.83 -2.14 43.89
CA LYS A 504 2.70 -1.53 42.89
C LYS A 504 1.91 -0.93 41.70
N GLY A 505 0.91 -1.63 41.22
CA GLY A 505 0.02 -1.14 40.15
C GLY A 505 -0.73 0.12 40.60
N ILE A 506 -1.28 0.14 41.80
CA ILE A 506 -1.98 1.30 42.39
C ILE A 506 -1.05 2.50 42.50
N ILE A 507 0.17 2.33 43.00
CA ILE A 507 1.16 3.42 43.17
C ILE A 507 1.53 4.02 41.81
N LEU A 508 1.79 3.19 40.79
CA LEU A 508 2.27 3.66 39.50
C LEU A 508 1.17 4.26 38.63
N VAL A 509 -0.07 3.78 38.77
CA VAL A 509 -1.23 4.23 37.98
C VAL A 509 -2.04 5.32 38.69
N GLY A 510 -2.00 5.36 40.01
CA GLY A 510 -2.83 6.21 40.86
C GLY A 510 -2.44 7.69 40.97
N GLN A 511 -1.44 8.15 40.21
CA GLN A 511 -0.92 9.53 40.34
C GLN A 511 -1.51 10.54 39.37
N ASP A 512 -2.12 10.08 38.27
CA ASP A 512 -2.69 10.91 37.21
C ASP A 512 -4.20 10.63 37.05
N PRO A 513 -5.07 11.65 37.17
CA PRO A 513 -6.52 11.47 37.05
C PRO A 513 -6.96 10.84 35.71
N ALA A 514 -6.29 11.16 34.58
CA ALA A 514 -6.59 10.59 33.28
C ALA A 514 -6.22 9.10 33.20
N VAL A 515 -5.11 8.72 33.85
CA VAL A 515 -4.65 7.33 33.94
C VAL A 515 -5.56 6.52 34.90
N ILE A 516 -6.00 7.15 36.00
CA ILE A 516 -6.96 6.57 36.94
C ILE A 516 -8.25 6.21 36.20
N GLU A 517 -8.84 7.15 35.47
CA GLU A 517 -10.10 6.91 34.74
C GLU A 517 -9.96 5.77 33.73
N LYS A 518 -8.87 5.74 32.96
CA LYS A 518 -8.58 4.65 32.03
C LYS A 518 -8.42 3.29 32.70
N ASN A 519 -7.91 3.24 33.94
CA ASN A 519 -7.62 2.01 34.70
C ASN A 519 -8.63 1.75 35.81
N LYS A 520 -9.73 2.46 35.88
CA LYS A 520 -10.73 2.44 36.97
C LYS A 520 -11.15 1.02 37.37
N LYS A 521 -11.40 0.15 36.37
CA LYS A 521 -11.75 -1.25 36.60
C LYS A 521 -10.62 -2.04 37.26
N ASN A 522 -9.38 -1.89 36.79
CA ASN A 522 -8.24 -2.59 37.34
C ASN A 522 -7.92 -2.12 38.78
N LEU A 523 -8.07 -0.80 39.03
CA LEU A 523 -7.91 -0.22 40.36
C LEU A 523 -8.98 -0.75 41.33
N ALA A 524 -10.26 -0.78 40.90
CA ALA A 524 -11.34 -1.33 41.74
C ALA A 524 -11.09 -2.81 42.08
N GLU A 525 -10.71 -3.63 41.10
CA GLU A 525 -10.35 -5.04 41.34
C GLU A 525 -9.15 -5.20 42.29
N ALA A 526 -8.13 -4.33 42.16
CA ALA A 526 -6.97 -4.34 43.04
C ALA A 526 -7.34 -4.00 44.51
N TYR A 527 -8.11 -2.93 44.71
CA TYR A 527 -8.60 -2.58 46.05
C TYR A 527 -9.59 -3.61 46.60
N GLN A 528 -10.42 -4.24 45.78
CA GLN A 528 -11.27 -5.36 46.19
C GLN A 528 -10.43 -6.54 46.73
N TYR A 529 -9.36 -6.91 46.02
CA TYR A 529 -8.44 -7.94 46.50
C TYR A 529 -7.80 -7.55 47.82
N LEU A 530 -7.31 -6.30 47.95
CA LEU A 530 -6.70 -5.81 49.18
C LEU A 530 -7.69 -5.78 50.35
N GLY A 531 -8.94 -5.40 50.11
CA GLY A 531 -10.00 -5.42 51.10
C GLY A 531 -10.24 -6.83 51.67
N LEU A 532 -10.31 -7.83 50.78
CA LEU A 532 -10.43 -9.24 51.19
C LEU A 532 -9.17 -9.73 51.93
N TYR A 533 -7.98 -9.39 51.42
CA TYR A 533 -6.71 -9.78 52.03
C TYR A 533 -6.60 -9.26 53.45
N TYR A 534 -6.79 -7.94 53.69
CA TYR A 534 -6.72 -7.33 55.00
C TYR A 534 -7.79 -7.85 55.96
N GLY A 535 -9.02 -8.11 55.47
CA GLY A 535 -10.07 -8.74 56.24
C GLY A 535 -9.67 -10.16 56.73
N ASN A 536 -9.07 -10.95 55.86
CA ASN A 536 -8.63 -12.32 56.19
C ASN A 536 -7.50 -12.37 57.26
N ILE A 537 -6.63 -11.36 57.32
CA ILE A 537 -5.56 -11.28 58.32
C ILE A 537 -5.97 -10.51 59.58
N GLY A 538 -7.26 -10.07 59.67
CA GLY A 538 -7.79 -9.36 60.84
C GLY A 538 -7.52 -7.86 60.88
N ASP A 539 -6.90 -7.27 59.85
CA ASP A 539 -6.70 -5.81 59.75
C ASP A 539 -7.95 -5.12 59.19
N ILE A 540 -8.91 -4.91 60.11
CA ILE A 540 -10.23 -4.36 59.75
C ILE A 540 -10.14 -2.93 59.22
N ASN A 541 -9.21 -2.11 59.71
CA ASN A 541 -9.05 -0.72 59.27
C ASN A 541 -8.57 -0.64 57.83
N CYS A 542 -7.54 -1.39 57.45
CA CYS A 542 -7.04 -1.45 56.09
C CYS A 542 -8.07 -2.10 55.14
N SER A 543 -8.82 -3.10 55.62
CA SER A 543 -9.92 -3.70 54.88
C SER A 543 -10.98 -2.66 54.53
N LYS A 544 -11.51 -1.90 55.50
CA LYS A 544 -12.49 -0.84 55.29
C LYS A 544 -11.99 0.27 54.37
N SER A 545 -10.75 0.70 54.53
CA SER A 545 -10.10 1.69 53.66
C SER A 545 -10.12 1.22 52.19
N ALA A 546 -9.71 -0.01 51.93
CA ALA A 546 -9.69 -0.59 50.59
C ALA A 546 -11.12 -0.68 49.98
N TRP A 547 -12.13 -1.13 50.75
CA TRP A 547 -13.51 -1.18 50.30
C TRP A 547 -14.08 0.20 50.00
N ASN A 548 -13.76 1.24 50.77
CA ASN A 548 -14.12 2.62 50.47
C ASN A 548 -13.55 3.10 49.15
N LYS A 549 -12.29 2.73 48.83
CA LYS A 549 -11.70 3.00 47.52
C LYS A 549 -12.41 2.29 46.39
N VAL A 550 -12.90 1.05 46.59
CA VAL A 550 -13.75 0.36 45.64
C VAL A 550 -15.00 1.17 45.32
N LEU A 551 -15.72 1.68 46.37
CA LEU A 551 -16.95 2.47 46.18
C LEU A 551 -16.68 3.84 45.53
N GLN A 552 -15.52 4.46 45.79
CA GLN A 552 -15.12 5.69 45.07
C GLN A 552 -14.96 5.44 43.58
N LEU A 553 -14.44 4.28 43.18
CA LEU A 553 -14.22 3.89 41.78
C LEU A 553 -15.47 3.27 41.14
N ASP A 554 -16.25 2.48 41.87
CA ASP A 554 -17.46 1.81 41.46
C ASP A 554 -18.53 1.88 42.58
N PRO A 555 -19.32 2.96 42.61
CA PRO A 555 -20.39 3.12 43.61
C PRO A 555 -21.47 2.02 43.58
N THR A 556 -21.54 1.26 42.49
CA THR A 556 -22.53 0.19 42.31
C THR A 556 -22.03 -1.18 42.75
N ASN A 557 -20.80 -1.26 43.28
CA ASN A 557 -20.20 -2.52 43.69
C ASN A 557 -20.97 -3.19 44.85
N LYS A 558 -21.64 -4.30 44.53
CA LYS A 558 -22.54 -4.98 45.48
C LYS A 558 -21.81 -5.52 46.73
N ILE A 559 -20.59 -6.03 46.55
CA ILE A 559 -19.82 -6.62 47.66
C ILE A 559 -19.37 -5.53 48.62
N ALA A 560 -18.81 -4.44 48.08
CA ALA A 560 -18.38 -3.30 48.89
C ALA A 560 -19.56 -2.67 49.66
N ASN A 561 -20.71 -2.50 48.99
CA ASN A 561 -21.92 -1.99 49.64
C ASN A 561 -22.42 -2.93 50.77
N GLN A 562 -22.36 -4.25 50.59
CA GLN A 562 -22.76 -5.21 51.63
C GLN A 562 -21.83 -5.21 52.83
N LEU A 563 -20.52 -5.09 52.59
CA LEU A 563 -19.49 -5.16 53.67
C LEU A 563 -19.39 -3.86 54.50
N LEU A 564 -19.74 -2.72 53.90
CA LEU A 564 -19.67 -1.41 54.57
C LEU A 564 -21.01 -0.93 55.17
N VAL A 565 -22.14 -1.52 54.78
CA VAL A 565 -23.52 -1.08 55.15
C VAL A 565 -24.18 -2.00 56.17
N THR A 566 -23.47 -2.92 56.86
CA THR A 566 -24.06 -3.72 57.97
C THR A 566 -24.17 -2.90 59.24
N PRO A 567 -25.45 -2.60 59.73
CA PRO A 567 -25.66 -1.61 60.81
C PRO A 567 -25.34 -2.07 62.22
N GLU A 568 -25.02 -3.34 62.44
CA GLU A 568 -25.14 -3.90 63.80
C GLU A 568 -23.81 -4.12 64.56
N THR A 569 -22.65 -3.72 64.03
CA THR A 569 -21.36 -3.89 64.71
C THR A 569 -20.41 -2.69 64.60
N LEU A 570 -20.91 -1.50 64.35
CA LEU A 570 -20.10 -0.29 64.26
C LEU A 570 -20.05 0.43 65.62
N ASP A 571 -19.03 0.16 66.46
CA ASP A 571 -18.63 1.06 67.50
C ASP A 571 -18.32 2.44 66.93
N ALA A 572 -18.81 3.50 67.57
CA ALA A 572 -18.71 4.88 67.09
C ALA A 572 -17.24 5.36 66.90
N GLU A 573 -16.28 4.71 67.53
CA GLU A 573 -14.84 4.95 67.34
C GLU A 573 -14.28 4.44 66.03
N LEU A 574 -14.97 3.52 65.36
CA LEU A 574 -14.58 2.99 64.02
C LEU A 574 -15.08 3.86 62.85
N LEU A 575 -15.87 4.92 63.11
CA LEU A 575 -16.36 5.90 62.15
C LEU A 575 -15.39 7.11 61.96
N ALA A 576 -14.30 7.20 62.74
CA ALA A 576 -13.21 8.10 62.42
C ALA A 576 -12.62 7.72 61.06
N ALA A 577 -12.38 8.70 60.19
CA ALA A 577 -11.84 8.48 58.84
C ALA A 577 -10.69 7.49 58.91
N PRO A 578 -10.75 6.35 58.21
CA PRO A 578 -9.69 5.37 58.29
C PRO A 578 -8.39 6.04 57.86
N GLY A 579 -7.37 6.04 58.74
CA GLY A 579 -6.04 6.50 58.37
C GLY A 579 -5.62 5.80 57.07
N ASP A 580 -5.01 6.54 56.17
CA ASP A 580 -4.54 5.96 54.92
C ASP A 580 -3.65 4.77 55.23
N CYS A 581 -4.08 3.58 54.84
CA CYS A 581 -3.25 2.39 54.94
C CYS A 581 -2.03 2.57 54.06
N PRO A 582 -0.81 2.62 54.58
CA PRO A 582 0.35 2.87 53.77
C PRO A 582 0.53 1.72 52.79
N LEU A 583 0.48 2.05 51.49
CA LEU A 583 0.92 1.13 50.45
C LEU A 583 2.43 0.92 50.61
N VAL A 584 2.87 -0.34 50.64
CA VAL A 584 4.29 -0.65 50.84
C VAL A 584 5.07 -0.20 49.60
N VAL A 585 6.01 0.72 49.78
CA VAL A 585 6.94 1.13 48.71
C VAL A 585 7.95 0.01 48.53
N TYR A 586 7.89 -0.67 47.38
CA TYR A 586 8.90 -1.67 47.03
C TYR A 586 10.12 -0.97 46.42
N PRO A 587 11.36 -1.39 46.76
CA PRO A 587 12.56 -0.86 46.12
C PRO A 587 12.51 -1.12 44.62
N GLU A 588 13.00 -0.15 43.84
CA GLU A 588 13.13 -0.31 42.40
C GLU A 588 13.91 -1.58 42.07
N VAL A 589 13.38 -2.39 41.16
CA VAL A 589 14.16 -3.49 40.58
C VAL A 589 15.35 -2.85 39.87
N PRO A 590 16.60 -3.26 40.14
CA PRO A 590 17.76 -2.72 39.44
C PRO A 590 17.52 -2.84 37.93
N LYS A 591 17.73 -1.75 37.22
CA LYS A 591 17.77 -1.78 35.73
C LYS A 591 18.87 -2.77 35.37
N GLU A 592 18.50 -3.91 34.79
CA GLU A 592 19.48 -4.75 34.12
C GLU A 592 20.23 -3.87 33.13
N SER A 593 21.52 -3.76 33.30
CA SER A 593 22.41 -3.02 32.43
C SER A 593 22.27 -3.56 31.02
N THR A 594 21.79 -2.72 30.09
CA THR A 594 21.93 -2.96 28.67
C THR A 594 23.39 -2.75 28.27
N GLU A 595 24.27 -3.66 28.68
CA GLU A 595 25.60 -3.84 28.10
C GLU A 595 25.70 -5.30 27.66
N GLY A 596 25.79 -5.49 26.36
CA GLY A 596 26.14 -6.79 25.82
C GLY A 596 25.61 -7.09 24.43
N ASN A 597 26.32 -6.54 23.42
CA ASN A 597 26.46 -6.95 22.03
C ASN A 597 25.26 -6.78 21.08
#